data_4bc9716b35907ba27352a5b22c091523
#
_entry.id   4bc9716b35907ba27352a5b22c091523
#
_cell.length_a   1.000
_cell.length_b   1.000
_cell.length_c   1.000
_cell.angle_alpha   90.00
_cell.angle_beta   90.00
_cell.angle_gamma   90.00
#
_symmetry.space_group_name_H-M   'P 1'
#
loop_
_entity.id
_entity.type
_entity.pdbx_description
1 polymer ?
#
loop_
_entity_poly.entity_id
_entity_poly.type
_entity_poly.pdbx_seq_one_letter_code
_entity_poly.pdbx_strand_id
1 'polypeptide(L)'
;NHLNEQVFVVKDGNTDFNLRIEANGALINTRDLDFLPTLDGNQLTMRSQVAGGTLDYIYTLSKEREDSQAYRFQFGIRSSGLNVQPETDLYWGLDGFRHALSADYENRYTQLTYQYEGDKVQALSAMGEDDDKDKEVSWISYRQHFFSMILIPTAQFESIDVESSSLMNPDSSDDSESDESSSSE
;
A
#
# COMPACT_ATOMS: atom_id res chain seq x y z
N ASN A 1 11.54 -14.77 9.79
CA ASN A 1 12.40 -15.41 8.79
C ASN A 1 13.07 -16.65 9.39
N HIS A 2 13.91 -17.35 8.65
CA HIS A 2 14.64 -18.55 9.09
C HIS A 2 15.63 -18.29 10.25
N LEU A 3 15.94 -17.04 10.55
CA LEU A 3 16.79 -16.60 11.66
C LEU A 3 15.97 -16.18 12.90
N ASN A 4 14.68 -16.43 12.93
CA ASN A 4 13.74 -15.93 13.96
C ASN A 4 13.72 -14.41 14.13
N GLU A 5 14.11 -13.66 13.12
CA GLU A 5 14.00 -12.20 13.12
C GLU A 5 12.60 -11.77 12.67
N GLN A 6 12.15 -10.67 13.22
CA GLN A 6 10.88 -10.06 12.80
C GLN A 6 10.97 -9.58 11.36
N VAL A 7 9.89 -9.77 10.63
CA VAL A 7 9.74 -9.25 9.27
C VAL A 7 8.79 -8.07 9.32
N PHE A 8 9.22 -6.93 8.81
CA PHE A 8 8.43 -5.72 8.75
C PHE A 8 8.00 -5.47 7.30
N VAL A 9 6.72 -5.42 7.04
CA VAL A 9 6.17 -5.08 5.71
C VAL A 9 6.21 -3.57 5.49
N VAL A 10 5.99 -2.81 6.54
CA VAL A 10 6.13 -1.34 6.56
C VAL A 10 7.33 -0.99 7.42
N LYS A 11 8.33 -0.35 6.82
CA LYS A 11 9.57 0.03 7.51
C LYS A 11 10.32 1.12 6.74
N ASP A 12 10.97 2.01 7.48
CA ASP A 12 11.91 3.00 6.96
C ASP A 12 11.31 3.92 5.88
N GLY A 13 10.00 4.23 5.99
CA GLY A 13 9.32 5.11 5.05
C GLY A 13 8.97 4.50 3.69
N ASN A 14 8.98 3.16 3.57
CA ASN A 14 8.63 2.46 2.33
C ASN A 14 7.13 2.50 1.98
N THR A 15 6.31 3.17 2.76
CA THR A 15 4.88 3.34 2.47
C THR A 15 4.45 4.77 2.70
N ASP A 16 3.51 5.20 1.89
CA ASP A 16 2.83 6.47 2.01
C ASP A 16 1.31 6.21 2.04
N PHE A 17 0.65 6.68 3.08
CA PHE A 17 -0.79 6.54 3.23
C PHE A 17 -1.36 7.89 3.64
N ASN A 18 -2.03 8.55 2.73
CA ASN A 18 -2.38 9.94 2.82
C ASN A 18 -3.79 10.21 2.29
N LEU A 19 -4.48 11.16 2.90
CA LEU A 19 -5.77 11.63 2.45
C LEU A 19 -5.69 13.09 2.00
N ARG A 20 -6.43 13.38 0.98
CA ARG A 20 -6.69 14.73 0.51
C ARG A 20 -8.16 15.04 0.71
N ILE A 21 -8.42 15.94 1.64
CA ILE A 21 -9.75 16.22 2.17
C ILE A 21 -10.06 17.70 1.98
N GLU A 22 -11.23 18.04 1.45
CA GLU A 22 -11.74 19.41 1.50
C GLU A 22 -12.56 19.59 2.77
N ALA A 23 -12.13 20.51 3.64
CA ALA A 23 -12.81 20.82 4.88
C ALA A 23 -12.83 22.33 5.16
N ASN A 24 -13.98 22.88 5.54
CA ASN A 24 -14.17 24.30 5.80
C ASN A 24 -13.74 25.21 4.63
N GLY A 25 -13.86 24.72 3.39
CA GLY A 25 -13.43 25.44 2.17
C GLY A 25 -11.92 25.47 1.95
N ALA A 26 -11.15 24.67 2.68
CA ALA A 26 -9.71 24.52 2.50
C ALA A 26 -9.36 23.06 2.16
N LEU A 27 -8.39 22.89 1.28
CA LEU A 27 -7.82 21.58 0.96
C LEU A 27 -6.79 21.21 2.03
N ILE A 28 -6.99 20.08 2.68
CA ILE A 28 -6.10 19.50 3.69
C ILE A 28 -5.44 18.26 3.10
N ASN A 29 -4.12 18.26 3.11
CA ASN A 29 -3.33 17.09 2.80
C ASN A 29 -2.83 16.50 4.12
N THR A 30 -3.24 15.30 4.48
CA THR A 30 -2.92 14.74 5.80
C THR A 30 -1.45 14.38 5.98
N ARG A 31 -0.68 14.28 4.90
CA ARG A 31 0.79 14.18 4.94
C ARG A 31 1.45 15.37 5.65
N ASP A 32 0.83 16.55 5.55
CA ASP A 32 1.38 17.79 6.09
C ASP A 32 0.95 18.03 7.56
N LEU A 33 0.27 17.07 8.16
CA LEU A 33 -0.25 17.17 9.51
C LEU A 33 0.60 16.42 10.53
N ASP A 34 0.77 17.02 11.70
CA ASP A 34 1.32 16.36 12.86
C ASP A 34 0.22 15.62 13.62
N PHE A 35 0.44 14.33 13.89
CA PHE A 35 -0.49 13.48 14.61
C PHE A 35 0.05 13.07 15.97
N LEU A 36 -0.78 13.21 16.99
CA LEU A 36 -0.51 12.74 18.36
C LEU A 36 -1.17 11.38 18.57
N PRO A 37 -0.39 10.32 18.90
CA PRO A 37 -0.92 9.00 19.13
C PRO A 37 -1.51 8.83 20.52
N THR A 38 -2.61 8.10 20.61
CA THR A 38 -3.19 7.61 21.87
C THR A 38 -3.58 6.15 21.69
N LEU A 39 -3.06 5.27 22.55
CA LEU A 39 -3.38 3.85 22.52
C LEU A 39 -4.33 3.51 23.67
N ASP A 40 -5.46 2.91 23.34
CA ASP A 40 -6.44 2.40 24.32
C ASP A 40 -6.81 0.95 23.96
N GLY A 41 -6.30 0.01 24.72
CA GLY A 41 -6.49 -1.41 24.48
C GLY A 41 -5.98 -1.84 23.09
N ASN A 42 -6.91 -2.19 22.20
CA ASN A 42 -6.63 -2.61 20.82
C ASN A 42 -6.86 -1.51 19.78
N GLN A 43 -7.10 -0.28 20.23
CA GLN A 43 -7.35 0.86 19.34
C GLN A 43 -6.23 1.90 19.49
N LEU A 44 -5.62 2.26 18.36
CA LEU A 44 -4.72 3.40 18.21
C LEU A 44 -5.48 4.55 17.55
N THR A 45 -5.51 5.71 18.21
CA THR A 45 -6.03 6.95 17.64
C THR A 45 -4.87 7.90 17.40
N MET A 46 -4.71 8.33 16.16
CA MET A 46 -3.77 9.36 15.73
C MET A 46 -4.57 10.64 15.50
N ARG A 47 -4.41 11.65 16.37
CA ARG A 47 -5.17 12.91 16.31
C ARG A 47 -4.33 14.07 15.83
N SER A 48 -4.86 14.81 14.88
CA SER A 48 -4.34 16.10 14.45
C SER A 48 -5.31 17.24 14.75
N GLN A 49 -4.75 18.39 15.11
CA GLN A 49 -5.50 19.65 15.21
C GLN A 49 -5.46 20.35 13.85
N VAL A 50 -6.63 20.60 13.32
CA VAL A 50 -6.79 21.29 12.05
C VAL A 50 -7.61 22.57 12.29
N ALA A 51 -7.45 23.58 11.45
CA ALA A 51 -8.17 24.84 11.61
C ALA A 51 -9.69 24.62 11.70
N GLY A 52 -10.28 24.90 12.87
CA GLY A 52 -11.70 24.75 13.17
C GLY A 52 -12.10 23.42 13.81
N GLY A 53 -11.18 22.43 13.96
CA GLY A 53 -11.55 21.16 14.57
C GLY A 53 -10.43 20.15 14.67
N THR A 54 -10.78 18.87 14.70
CA THR A 54 -9.84 17.75 14.79
C THR A 54 -10.09 16.73 13.69
N LEU A 55 -9.02 16.06 13.29
CA LEU A 55 -9.03 14.89 12.42
C LEU A 55 -8.35 13.73 13.13
N ASP A 56 -9.05 12.60 13.23
CA ASP A 56 -8.55 11.39 13.85
C ASP A 56 -8.42 10.27 12.81
N TYR A 57 -7.27 9.61 12.78
CA TYR A 57 -7.08 8.29 12.19
C TYR A 57 -7.23 7.25 13.30
N ILE A 58 -8.09 6.28 13.10
CA ILE A 58 -8.43 5.27 14.10
C ILE A 58 -8.10 3.89 13.54
N TYR A 59 -7.16 3.21 14.17
CA TYR A 59 -6.77 1.85 13.84
C TYR A 59 -7.26 0.92 14.95
N THR A 60 -8.03 -0.10 14.60
CA THR A 60 -8.55 -1.06 15.58
C THR A 60 -8.14 -2.47 15.17
N LEU A 61 -7.38 -3.14 16.04
CA LEU A 61 -7.01 -4.55 15.87
C LEU A 61 -8.16 -5.45 16.28
N SER A 62 -8.37 -6.54 15.54
CA SER A 62 -9.31 -7.58 15.97
C SER A 62 -8.85 -8.21 17.30
N LYS A 63 -9.79 -8.42 18.21
CA LYS A 63 -9.52 -9.13 19.47
C LYS A 63 -9.42 -10.63 19.31
N GLU A 64 -10.03 -11.15 18.28
CA GLU A 64 -10.06 -12.59 17.98
C GLU A 64 -8.81 -12.95 17.19
N ARG A 65 -7.89 -13.64 17.85
CA ARG A 65 -6.65 -14.15 17.24
C ARG A 65 -6.83 -15.51 16.57
N GLU A 66 -8.01 -16.09 16.68
CA GLU A 66 -8.30 -17.37 16.06
C GLU A 66 -8.81 -17.13 14.64
N ASP A 67 -8.17 -17.79 13.69
CA ASP A 67 -8.45 -17.77 12.25
C ASP A 67 -7.89 -16.59 11.43
N SER A 68 -8.34 -16.51 10.19
CA SER A 68 -7.96 -15.59 9.12
C SER A 68 -8.04 -14.08 9.43
N GLN A 69 -8.59 -13.71 10.59
CA GLN A 69 -8.74 -12.31 11.02
C GLN A 69 -7.51 -11.74 11.76
N ALA A 70 -6.55 -12.60 12.16
CA ALA A 70 -5.41 -12.19 12.98
C ALA A 70 -4.49 -11.13 12.35
N TYR A 71 -4.55 -11.00 11.02
CA TYR A 71 -3.74 -10.07 10.23
C TYR A 71 -4.54 -8.87 9.70
N ARG A 72 -5.75 -8.66 10.22
CA ARG A 72 -6.62 -7.54 9.82
C ARG A 72 -6.68 -6.50 10.92
N PHE A 73 -6.72 -5.26 10.50
CA PHE A 73 -7.14 -4.14 11.33
C PHE A 73 -8.18 -3.31 10.57
N GLN A 74 -9.05 -2.66 11.33
CA GLN A 74 -9.97 -1.70 10.78
C GLN A 74 -9.31 -0.32 10.82
N PHE A 75 -9.41 0.41 9.73
CA PHE A 75 -9.02 1.80 9.64
C PHE A 75 -10.26 2.66 9.48
N GLY A 76 -10.34 3.72 10.24
CA GLY A 76 -11.44 4.69 10.16
C GLY A 76 -10.93 6.12 10.31
N ILE A 77 -11.69 7.05 9.77
CA ILE A 77 -11.42 8.47 9.85
C ILE A 77 -12.60 9.12 10.56
N ARG A 78 -12.29 10.02 11.50
CA ARG A 78 -13.30 10.81 12.20
C ARG A 78 -12.86 12.27 12.22
N SER A 79 -13.77 13.15 11.83
CA SER A 79 -13.61 14.59 11.98
C SER A 79 -14.54 15.13 13.05
N SER A 80 -14.13 16.18 13.74
CA SER A 80 -14.97 16.92 14.68
C SER A 80 -14.74 18.42 14.53
N GLY A 81 -15.81 19.17 14.42
CA GLY A 81 -15.76 20.63 14.17
C GLY A 81 -15.36 21.02 12.74
N LEU A 82 -15.21 20.05 11.84
CA LEU A 82 -14.89 20.27 10.44
C LEU A 82 -16.11 19.98 9.57
N ASN A 83 -16.38 20.84 8.59
CA ASN A 83 -17.33 20.57 7.53
C ASN A 83 -16.58 19.91 6.37
N VAL A 84 -16.48 18.58 6.42
CA VAL A 84 -15.79 17.77 5.42
C VAL A 84 -16.69 17.51 4.23
N GLN A 85 -16.20 17.76 3.02
CA GLN A 85 -16.90 17.39 1.80
C GLN A 85 -16.89 15.85 1.62
N PRO A 86 -17.90 15.28 0.97
CA PRO A 86 -18.00 13.83 0.80
C PRO A 86 -16.91 13.24 -0.08
N GLU A 87 -16.37 14.02 -1.01
CA GLU A 87 -15.28 13.58 -1.89
C GLU A 87 -13.95 13.65 -1.15
N THR A 88 -13.27 12.52 -1.08
CA THR A 88 -11.98 12.38 -0.40
C THR A 88 -11.09 11.48 -1.23
N ASP A 89 -9.93 11.98 -1.62
CA ASP A 89 -8.92 11.17 -2.29
C ASP A 89 -8.07 10.44 -1.26
N LEU A 90 -7.85 9.15 -1.49
CA LEU A 90 -6.89 8.34 -0.76
C LEU A 90 -5.70 8.05 -1.67
N TYR A 91 -4.53 8.45 -1.24
CA TYR A 91 -3.26 8.05 -1.84
C TYR A 91 -2.61 6.96 -1.01
N TRP A 92 -2.25 5.86 -1.65
CA TRP A 92 -1.53 4.76 -1.03
C TRP A 92 -0.38 4.31 -1.91
N GLY A 93 0.83 4.60 -1.47
CA GLY A 93 2.07 4.19 -2.11
C GLY A 93 2.79 3.14 -1.29
N LEU A 94 3.43 2.18 -1.96
CA LEU A 94 4.26 1.18 -1.32
C LEU A 94 5.49 0.89 -2.19
N ASP A 95 6.67 1.15 -1.65
CA ASP A 95 7.90 0.66 -2.22
C ASP A 95 8.07 -0.82 -1.82
N GLY A 96 8.33 -1.65 -2.82
CA GLY A 96 8.42 -3.09 -2.64
C GLY A 96 9.49 -3.50 -1.62
N PHE A 97 9.19 -4.59 -0.95
CA PHE A 97 9.97 -5.17 0.11
C PHE A 97 11.21 -5.88 -0.43
N ARG A 98 12.42 -5.37 -0.16
CA ARG A 98 13.67 -5.81 -0.78
C ARG A 98 14.54 -6.71 0.10
N HIS A 99 13.95 -7.57 0.92
CA HIS A 99 14.72 -8.46 1.81
C HIS A 99 14.96 -9.88 1.24
N ALA A 100 14.59 -10.11 -0.01
CA ALA A 100 14.88 -11.36 -0.68
C ALA A 100 16.36 -11.46 -1.05
N LEU A 101 16.89 -12.69 -1.06
CA LEU A 101 18.25 -12.99 -1.53
C LEU A 101 18.41 -12.72 -3.04
N SER A 102 17.29 -12.71 -3.78
CA SER A 102 17.23 -12.39 -5.20
C SER A 102 16.10 -11.40 -5.44
N ALA A 103 16.45 -10.17 -5.76
CA ALA A 103 15.49 -9.12 -6.12
C ALA A 103 14.71 -9.50 -7.38
N ASP A 104 15.36 -10.12 -8.36
CA ASP A 104 14.76 -10.58 -9.62
C ASP A 104 13.66 -11.60 -9.38
N TYR A 105 13.93 -12.55 -8.48
CA TYR A 105 12.96 -13.59 -8.17
C TYR A 105 11.74 -13.01 -7.45
N GLU A 106 11.96 -12.14 -6.46
CA GLU A 106 10.88 -11.47 -5.72
C GLU A 106 10.04 -10.59 -6.63
N ASN A 107 10.68 -9.85 -7.53
CA ASN A 107 10.01 -8.93 -8.43
C ASN A 107 9.01 -9.64 -9.38
N ARG A 108 9.29 -10.86 -9.80
CA ARG A 108 8.35 -11.65 -10.64
C ARG A 108 7.01 -11.93 -9.98
N TYR A 109 6.97 -11.87 -8.65
CA TYR A 109 5.76 -12.11 -7.85
C TYR A 109 5.17 -10.83 -7.26
N THR A 110 5.83 -9.68 -7.48
CA THR A 110 5.38 -8.40 -6.99
C THR A 110 4.43 -7.77 -8.01
N GLN A 111 3.17 -7.63 -7.63
CA GLN A 111 2.12 -7.08 -8.49
C GLN A 111 1.14 -6.24 -7.69
N LEU A 112 0.65 -5.18 -8.31
CA LEU A 112 -0.57 -4.51 -7.90
C LEU A 112 -1.75 -5.22 -8.56
N THR A 113 -2.74 -5.61 -7.77
CA THR A 113 -3.96 -6.26 -8.25
C THR A 113 -5.17 -5.60 -7.62
N TYR A 114 -6.29 -5.58 -8.31
CA TYR A 114 -7.54 -5.03 -7.78
C TYR A 114 -8.76 -5.72 -8.37
N GLN A 115 -9.91 -5.61 -7.69
CA GLN A 115 -11.18 -6.17 -8.14
C GLN A 115 -12.16 -5.04 -8.44
N TYR A 116 -12.80 -5.11 -9.59
CA TYR A 116 -13.72 -4.11 -10.11
C TYR A 116 -14.95 -4.77 -10.77
N GLU A 117 -15.96 -4.00 -11.06
CA GLU A 117 -17.14 -4.36 -11.85
C GLU A 117 -17.60 -5.84 -11.79
N GLY A 118 -18.25 -6.23 -10.70
CA GLY A 118 -18.84 -7.59 -10.63
C GLY A 118 -17.83 -8.72 -10.63
N ASP A 119 -16.83 -8.62 -9.74
CA ASP A 119 -15.84 -9.65 -9.44
C ASP A 119 -14.74 -9.88 -10.50
N LYS A 120 -14.57 -8.97 -11.46
CA LYS A 120 -13.39 -9.00 -12.34
C LYS A 120 -12.14 -8.61 -11.59
N VAL A 121 -11.07 -9.32 -11.83
CA VAL A 121 -9.75 -9.03 -11.23
C VAL A 121 -8.78 -8.60 -12.31
N GLN A 122 -8.13 -7.48 -12.09
CA GLN A 122 -7.05 -6.94 -12.93
C GLN A 122 -5.73 -6.99 -12.15
N ALA A 123 -4.65 -7.14 -12.88
CA ALA A 123 -3.30 -7.10 -12.35
C ALA A 123 -2.41 -6.25 -13.27
N LEU A 124 -1.67 -5.31 -12.70
CA LEU A 124 -0.66 -4.58 -13.43
C LEU A 124 0.55 -5.48 -13.71
N SER A 125 1.34 -5.12 -14.73
CA SER A 125 2.55 -5.85 -15.05
C SER A 125 3.53 -5.88 -13.86
N ALA A 126 4.14 -7.02 -13.63
CA ALA A 126 5.23 -7.15 -12.66
C ALA A 126 6.57 -6.62 -13.22
N MET A 127 6.63 -6.26 -14.49
CA MET A 127 7.86 -5.84 -15.18
C MET A 127 7.63 -4.52 -15.92
N GLY A 128 8.59 -3.60 -15.73
CA GLY A 128 8.53 -2.28 -16.36
C GLY A 128 7.58 -1.31 -15.64
N GLU A 129 7.02 -0.41 -16.40
CA GLU A 129 6.01 0.54 -15.96
C GLU A 129 4.65 0.12 -16.51
N ASP A 130 3.63 0.21 -15.66
CA ASP A 130 2.25 -0.10 -16.04
C ASP A 130 1.28 0.75 -15.22
N ASP A 131 0.19 1.17 -15.82
CA ASP A 131 -0.85 1.98 -15.18
C ASP A 131 -2.24 1.55 -15.64
N ASP A 132 -3.23 1.81 -14.79
CA ASP A 132 -4.62 1.53 -15.12
C ASP A 132 -5.57 2.46 -14.33
N LYS A 133 -6.79 2.62 -14.87
CA LYS A 133 -7.87 3.42 -14.26
C LYS A 133 -9.16 2.66 -14.35
N ASP A 134 -9.83 2.52 -13.21
CA ASP A 134 -11.08 1.77 -13.15
C ASP A 134 -12.08 2.38 -12.15
N LYS A 135 -13.28 1.85 -12.11
CA LYS A 135 -14.37 2.29 -11.25
C LYS A 135 -14.97 1.13 -10.47
N GLU A 136 -15.69 1.48 -9.41
CA GLU A 136 -16.42 0.51 -8.58
C GLU A 136 -15.51 -0.60 -8.04
N VAL A 137 -14.34 -0.19 -7.50
CA VAL A 137 -13.30 -1.10 -7.04
C VAL A 137 -13.57 -1.56 -5.61
N SER A 138 -13.63 -2.87 -5.42
CA SER A 138 -13.97 -3.52 -4.16
C SER A 138 -12.78 -3.73 -3.24
N TRP A 139 -11.59 -3.93 -3.79
CA TRP A 139 -10.34 -4.04 -3.05
C TRP A 139 -9.13 -3.80 -3.95
N ILE A 140 -8.03 -3.37 -3.34
CA ILE A 140 -6.72 -3.20 -3.96
C ILE A 140 -5.69 -3.97 -3.14
N SER A 141 -4.76 -4.65 -3.79
CA SER A 141 -3.73 -5.45 -3.17
C SER A 141 -2.35 -5.16 -3.75
N TYR A 142 -1.40 -4.81 -2.89
CA TYR A 142 0.03 -4.94 -3.17
C TYR A 142 0.48 -6.34 -2.78
N ARG A 143 0.72 -7.16 -3.79
CA ARG A 143 1.13 -8.55 -3.63
C ARG A 143 2.63 -8.67 -3.83
N GLN A 144 3.29 -9.38 -2.93
CA GLN A 144 4.66 -9.87 -3.05
C GLN A 144 4.68 -11.41 -2.91
N HIS A 145 5.83 -12.02 -3.04
CA HIS A 145 5.94 -13.49 -3.03
C HIS A 145 5.31 -14.14 -1.78
N PHE A 146 5.62 -13.61 -0.58
CA PHE A 146 5.16 -14.19 0.68
C PHE A 146 4.14 -13.33 1.42
N PHE A 147 3.93 -12.10 1.01
CA PHE A 147 3.10 -11.12 1.71
C PHE A 147 2.19 -10.39 0.74
N SER A 148 1.03 -10.01 1.24
CA SER A 148 0.13 -9.09 0.54
C SER A 148 -0.39 -8.06 1.52
N MET A 149 -0.43 -6.81 1.11
CA MET A 149 -1.16 -5.75 1.79
C MET A 149 -2.43 -5.48 1.00
N ILE A 150 -3.57 -5.60 1.66
CA ILE A 150 -4.87 -5.51 0.98
C ILE A 150 -5.68 -4.42 1.66
N LEU A 151 -6.16 -3.47 0.86
CA LEU A 151 -7.10 -2.45 1.28
C LEU A 151 -8.49 -2.81 0.78
N ILE A 152 -9.42 -2.96 1.71
CA ILE A 152 -10.82 -3.31 1.44
C ILE A 152 -11.68 -2.18 2.01
N PRO A 153 -12.26 -1.32 1.17
CA PRO A 153 -13.14 -0.25 1.64
C PRO A 153 -14.48 -0.82 2.14
N THR A 154 -15.13 -0.11 3.04
CA THR A 154 -16.48 -0.48 3.50
C THR A 154 -17.52 -0.32 2.39
N ALA A 155 -17.35 0.69 1.55
CA ALA A 155 -18.04 0.87 0.28
C ALA A 155 -16.99 0.83 -0.83
N GLN A 156 -17.38 0.44 -2.05
CA GLN A 156 -16.46 0.43 -3.18
C GLN A 156 -15.84 1.82 -3.40
N PHE A 157 -14.59 1.85 -3.86
CA PHE A 157 -14.01 3.07 -4.40
C PHE A 157 -14.76 3.44 -5.67
N GLU A 158 -15.15 4.69 -5.78
CA GLU A 158 -15.86 5.20 -6.96
C GLU A 158 -14.98 5.13 -8.21
N SER A 159 -13.71 5.49 -8.05
CA SER A 159 -12.68 5.38 -9.08
C SER A 159 -11.32 5.16 -8.47
N ILE A 160 -10.44 4.53 -9.24
CA ILE A 160 -9.02 4.38 -8.92
C ILE A 160 -8.17 4.84 -10.09
N ASP A 161 -6.96 5.28 -9.75
CA ASP A 161 -5.85 5.53 -10.67
C ASP A 161 -4.65 4.83 -10.04
N VAL A 162 -4.14 3.80 -10.70
CA VAL A 162 -3.10 2.93 -10.15
C VAL A 162 -1.93 2.84 -11.11
N GLU A 163 -0.73 2.89 -10.56
CA GLU A 163 0.52 2.77 -11.30
C GLU A 163 1.48 1.83 -10.59
N SER A 164 2.27 1.13 -11.34
CA SER A 164 3.38 0.32 -10.84
C SER A 164 4.63 0.56 -11.68
N SER A 165 5.79 0.55 -11.02
CA SER A 165 7.07 0.61 -11.70
C SER A 165 8.00 -0.45 -11.12
N SER A 166 8.68 -1.20 -12.00
CA SER A 166 9.74 -2.11 -11.60
C SER A 166 11.08 -1.41 -11.67
N LEU A 167 11.88 -1.54 -10.61
CA LEU A 167 13.25 -1.03 -10.60
C LEU A 167 14.21 -1.89 -11.43
N MET A 168 13.72 -2.96 -12.01
CA MET A 168 14.49 -3.84 -12.88
C MET A 168 14.36 -3.38 -14.31
N ASN A 169 15.50 -3.02 -14.89
CA ASN A 169 15.58 -2.71 -16.33
C ASN A 169 15.35 -4.00 -17.10
N PRO A 170 14.36 -4.11 -18.00
CA PRO A 170 14.18 -5.27 -18.85
C PRO A 170 15.38 -5.52 -19.79
N ASP A 171 16.25 -4.53 -19.99
CA ASP A 171 17.44 -4.59 -20.85
C ASP A 171 18.70 -5.09 -20.15
N SER A 172 18.68 -5.43 -18.87
CA SER A 172 19.81 -6.05 -18.17
C SER A 172 19.77 -7.57 -18.24
N SER A 173 19.42 -8.13 -19.38
CA SER A 173 19.79 -9.50 -19.70
C SER A 173 21.30 -9.54 -19.88
N ASP A 174 21.96 -10.10 -18.91
CA ASP A 174 23.38 -10.30 -18.80
C ASP A 174 23.88 -11.13 -20.01
N ASP A 175 24.28 -10.45 -21.07
CA ASP A 175 25.08 -11.01 -22.18
C ASP A 175 26.53 -11.22 -21.69
N SER A 176 26.71 -12.02 -20.64
CA SER A 176 27.98 -12.62 -20.33
C SER A 176 28.08 -14.02 -20.95
N GLU A 177 28.00 -14.11 -22.27
CA GLU A 177 28.63 -15.20 -22.98
C GLU A 177 30.13 -15.03 -22.85
N SER A 178 30.69 -15.73 -21.90
CA SER A 178 32.11 -15.95 -21.80
C SER A 178 32.57 -16.82 -23.03
N ASP A 179 33.07 -16.15 -24.03
CA ASP A 179 33.91 -16.77 -25.06
C ASP A 179 35.15 -17.34 -24.40
N GLU A 180 35.11 -18.57 -23.94
CA GLU A 180 36.28 -19.40 -23.81
C GLU A 180 36.65 -19.99 -25.16
N SER A 181 37.34 -19.19 -25.96
CA SER A 181 38.07 -19.72 -27.11
C SER A 181 39.29 -20.48 -26.62
N SER A 182 39.19 -21.80 -26.71
CA SER A 182 40.31 -22.71 -26.73
C SER A 182 41.34 -22.27 -27.75
N SER A 183 42.56 -22.06 -27.33
CA SER A 183 43.73 -22.16 -28.21
C SER A 183 44.65 -23.25 -27.66
N SER A 184 44.68 -24.32 -28.42
CA SER A 184 45.69 -25.35 -28.42
C SER A 184 47.01 -24.78 -28.94
N GLU A 185 48.09 -25.02 -28.22
CA GLU A 185 49.42 -25.49 -28.70
C GLU A 185 50.20 -26.07 -27.55
#